data_5d1287fb68d27943d55876015f589d7a
#
_entry.id   5d1287fb68d27943d55876015f589d7a
#
_cell.length_a   1.000
_cell.length_b   1.000
_cell.length_c   1.000
_cell.angle_alpha   90.00
_cell.angle_beta   90.00
_cell.angle_gamma   90.00
#
_symmetry.space_group_name_H-M   'P 1'
#
loop_
_entity.id
_entity.type
_entity.pdbx_description
1 polymer ?
#
loop_
_entity_poly.entity_id
_entity_poly.type
_entity_poly.pdbx_seq_one_letter_code
_entity_poly.pdbx_strand_id
1 'polypeptide(L)'
;VYKRQPYRDAIFDRISVLWDYEKVGAPFKEGNYTYFYRNDGLQNQYVLYRYSEDINQAEVFIDPNTFSEDGTIALSSISFSEDGSLAAYSISRSGSDWREIFVINAETKEQIEAPLKDVKFSGISWLGNNGFFYSSYDKPEGSELSEITDTHKLYFHKLGELQKNDSLVFGGKDLQKFRYVSYTHLRAHETHTNLV
;
A
#
# COMPACT_ATOMS: atom_id res chain seq x y z
N VAL A 1 -6.91 -34.27 5.19
CA VAL A 1 -7.65 -35.08 4.20
C VAL A 1 -7.37 -34.58 2.80
N TYR A 2 -7.46 -33.29 2.52
CA TYR A 2 -7.29 -32.73 1.15
C TYR A 2 -5.88 -32.86 0.56
N LYS A 3 -4.84 -33.01 1.37
CA LYS A 3 -3.43 -33.18 0.92
C LYS A 3 -3.12 -34.58 0.35
N ARG A 4 -4.05 -35.53 0.43
CA ARG A 4 -3.83 -36.95 0.04
C ARG A 4 -4.67 -37.41 -1.16
N GLN A 5 -5.20 -36.50 -1.95
CA GLN A 5 -5.99 -36.86 -3.12
C GLN A 5 -5.07 -37.33 -4.27
N PRO A 6 -5.38 -38.41 -4.96
CA PRO A 6 -4.51 -39.02 -5.98
C PRO A 6 -4.21 -38.11 -7.19
N TYR A 7 -5.10 -37.16 -7.45
CA TYR A 7 -4.94 -36.23 -8.60
C TYR A 7 -4.33 -34.87 -8.23
N ARG A 8 -3.99 -34.65 -6.95
CA ARG A 8 -3.51 -33.34 -6.48
C ARG A 8 -2.28 -32.86 -7.23
N ASP A 9 -1.30 -33.75 -7.38
CA ASP A 9 -0.01 -33.38 -8.00
C ASP A 9 -0.20 -33.13 -9.49
N ALA A 10 -0.97 -33.93 -10.20
CA ALA A 10 -1.28 -33.69 -11.61
C ALA A 10 -2.04 -32.39 -11.85
N ILE A 11 -2.96 -32.02 -10.95
CA ILE A 11 -3.68 -30.75 -11.01
C ILE A 11 -2.74 -29.60 -10.71
N PHE A 12 -1.88 -29.73 -9.69
CA PHE A 12 -0.90 -28.73 -9.34
C PHE A 12 0.06 -28.44 -10.50
N ASP A 13 0.64 -29.49 -11.10
CA ASP A 13 1.54 -29.36 -12.24
C ASP A 13 0.86 -28.68 -13.42
N ARG A 14 -0.39 -29.09 -13.71
CA ARG A 14 -1.13 -28.46 -14.80
C ARG A 14 -1.46 -27.00 -14.56
N ILE A 15 -1.85 -26.64 -13.34
CA ILE A 15 -2.12 -25.24 -12.97
C ILE A 15 -0.84 -24.43 -13.03
N SER A 16 0.29 -24.96 -12.53
CA SER A 16 1.59 -24.28 -12.56
C SER A 16 1.99 -23.94 -13.99
N VAL A 17 1.91 -24.90 -14.93
CA VAL A 17 2.20 -24.65 -16.34
C VAL A 17 1.27 -23.62 -16.97
N LEU A 18 -0.02 -23.65 -16.63
CA LEU A 18 -1.00 -22.69 -17.16
C LEU A 18 -0.82 -21.29 -16.57
N TRP A 19 -0.30 -21.19 -15.36
CA TRP A 19 -0.11 -19.92 -14.64
C TRP A 19 1.25 -19.28 -14.90
N ASP A 20 2.20 -20.08 -15.43
CA ASP A 20 3.55 -19.65 -15.72
C ASP A 20 3.62 -18.88 -17.05
N TYR A 21 3.16 -17.64 -17.03
CA TYR A 21 3.29 -16.69 -18.13
C TYR A 21 3.50 -15.28 -17.58
N GLU A 22 4.18 -14.46 -18.34
CA GLU A 22 4.43 -13.06 -17.96
C GLU A 22 3.11 -12.28 -17.88
N LYS A 23 2.92 -11.56 -16.77
CA LYS A 23 1.77 -10.71 -16.51
C LYS A 23 2.23 -9.27 -16.33
N VAL A 24 1.70 -8.37 -17.15
CA VAL A 24 2.07 -6.94 -17.09
C VAL A 24 0.78 -6.14 -16.86
N GLY A 25 0.80 -5.29 -15.84
CA GLY A 25 -0.29 -4.36 -15.53
C GLY A 25 -0.28 -3.13 -16.43
N ALA A 26 -1.41 -2.42 -16.47
CA ALA A 26 -1.49 -1.15 -17.18
C ALA A 26 -0.49 -0.14 -16.59
N PRO A 27 0.26 0.59 -17.43
CA PRO A 27 1.17 1.62 -16.95
C PRO A 27 0.40 2.85 -16.42
N PHE A 28 0.99 3.52 -15.44
CA PHE A 28 0.50 4.78 -14.91
C PHE A 28 1.67 5.75 -14.70
N LYS A 29 1.39 7.06 -14.80
CA LYS A 29 2.44 8.10 -14.71
C LYS A 29 2.34 8.83 -13.37
N GLU A 30 3.50 8.93 -12.69
CA GLU A 30 3.68 9.73 -11.48
C GLU A 30 5.00 10.51 -11.59
N GLY A 31 4.91 11.82 -11.47
CA GLY A 31 6.06 12.70 -11.67
C GLY A 31 6.72 12.51 -13.04
N ASN A 32 8.02 12.25 -13.04
CA ASN A 32 8.84 12.06 -14.23
C ASN A 32 8.87 10.60 -14.72
N TYR A 33 8.23 9.69 -14.01
CA TYR A 33 8.30 8.26 -14.30
C TYR A 33 6.96 7.69 -14.71
N THR A 34 7.02 6.67 -15.55
CA THR A 34 5.92 5.75 -15.83
C THR A 34 6.18 4.44 -15.11
N TYR A 35 5.21 4.00 -14.33
CA TYR A 35 5.26 2.81 -13.50
C TYR A 35 4.36 1.73 -14.06
N PHE A 36 4.74 0.46 -13.85
CA PHE A 36 3.90 -0.68 -14.17
C PHE A 36 4.25 -1.88 -13.29
N TYR A 37 3.26 -2.69 -13.01
CA TYR A 37 3.44 -3.94 -12.31
C TYR A 37 3.75 -5.06 -13.30
N ARG A 38 4.71 -5.92 -12.95
CA ARG A 38 5.07 -7.09 -13.74
C ARG A 38 5.28 -8.28 -12.81
N ASN A 39 4.84 -9.46 -13.28
CA ASN A 39 5.14 -10.76 -12.68
C ASN A 39 5.64 -11.67 -13.80
N ASP A 40 6.75 -12.34 -13.61
CA ASP A 40 7.40 -13.17 -14.65
C ASP A 40 6.74 -14.56 -14.83
N GLY A 41 5.72 -14.85 -14.04
CA GLY A 41 4.95 -16.09 -14.09
C GLY A 41 4.60 -16.60 -12.70
N LEU A 42 5.55 -17.22 -12.03
CA LEU A 42 5.34 -17.86 -10.72
C LEU A 42 5.87 -17.05 -9.52
N GLN A 43 6.32 -15.82 -9.73
CA GLN A 43 6.69 -14.94 -8.62
C GLN A 43 5.53 -14.77 -7.63
N ASN A 44 5.86 -14.74 -6.35
CA ASN A 44 4.87 -14.67 -5.27
C ASN A 44 4.07 -13.36 -5.33
N GLN A 45 4.74 -12.25 -5.64
CA GLN A 45 4.14 -10.92 -5.75
C GLN A 45 4.58 -10.23 -7.04
N TYR A 46 3.75 -9.30 -7.52
CA TYR A 46 4.12 -8.43 -8.62
C TYR A 46 5.24 -7.48 -8.19
N VAL A 47 6.20 -7.28 -9.06
CA VAL A 47 7.27 -6.29 -8.92
C VAL A 47 6.81 -4.99 -9.58
N LEU A 48 7.03 -3.86 -8.93
CA LEU A 48 6.77 -2.54 -9.49
C LEU A 48 8.03 -2.05 -10.21
N TYR A 49 7.91 -1.84 -11.50
CA TYR A 49 8.93 -1.28 -12.37
C TYR A 49 8.63 0.18 -12.68
N ARG A 50 9.65 0.91 -13.09
CA ARG A 50 9.52 2.26 -13.65
C ARG A 50 10.46 2.49 -14.81
N TYR A 51 10.12 3.44 -15.65
CA TYR A 51 10.98 4.01 -16.68
C TYR A 51 10.67 5.48 -16.88
N SER A 52 11.61 6.25 -17.40
CA SER A 52 11.43 7.64 -17.84
C SER A 52 11.78 7.77 -19.32
N GLU A 53 11.48 8.93 -19.91
CA GLU A 53 11.82 9.21 -21.33
C GLU A 53 13.32 9.14 -21.58
N ASP A 54 14.14 9.45 -20.57
CA ASP A 54 15.60 9.42 -20.64
C ASP A 54 16.17 8.00 -20.41
N ILE A 55 15.38 7.08 -19.86
CA ILE A 55 15.80 5.71 -19.53
C ILE A 55 15.07 4.75 -20.47
N ASN A 56 15.74 4.31 -21.54
CA ASN A 56 15.18 3.36 -22.51
C ASN A 56 14.94 1.95 -21.95
N GLN A 57 15.30 1.70 -20.69
CA GLN A 57 15.15 0.39 -20.06
C GLN A 57 14.43 0.55 -18.71
N ALA A 58 13.41 -0.27 -18.49
CA ALA A 58 12.71 -0.30 -17.22
C ALA A 58 13.63 -0.83 -16.11
N GLU A 59 13.57 -0.18 -14.95
CA GLU A 59 14.25 -0.62 -13.74
C GLU A 59 13.26 -1.01 -12.65
N VAL A 60 13.68 -1.87 -11.74
CA VAL A 60 12.90 -2.22 -10.56
C VAL A 60 12.78 -0.98 -9.65
N PHE A 61 11.55 -0.61 -9.30
CA PHE A 61 11.27 0.42 -8.31
C PHE A 61 11.09 -0.18 -6.92
N ILE A 62 10.14 -1.11 -6.77
CA ILE A 62 9.91 -1.88 -5.53
C ILE A 62 9.72 -3.34 -5.90
N ASP A 63 10.50 -4.23 -5.28
CA ASP A 63 10.32 -5.67 -5.37
C ASP A 63 9.84 -6.23 -4.01
N PRO A 64 8.54 -6.50 -3.84
CA PRO A 64 8.02 -7.05 -2.59
C PRO A 64 8.51 -8.46 -2.28
N ASN A 65 9.01 -9.20 -3.27
CA ASN A 65 9.55 -10.54 -3.07
C ASN A 65 10.85 -10.53 -2.26
N THR A 66 11.50 -9.35 -2.13
CA THR A 66 12.71 -9.15 -1.34
C THR A 66 12.45 -8.71 0.10
N PHE A 67 11.21 -8.44 0.49
CA PHE A 67 10.87 -7.92 1.82
C PHE A 67 11.08 -8.95 2.94
N SER A 68 10.96 -10.24 2.64
CA SER A 68 11.23 -11.32 3.56
C SER A 68 11.64 -12.58 2.82
N GLU A 69 12.52 -13.39 3.45
CA GLU A 69 12.98 -14.66 2.87
C GLU A 69 11.86 -15.69 2.74
N ASP A 70 10.90 -15.68 3.67
CA ASP A 70 9.78 -16.61 3.70
C ASP A 70 8.54 -16.16 2.91
N GLY A 71 8.60 -14.97 2.29
CA GLY A 71 7.51 -14.41 1.49
C GLY A 71 6.27 -14.01 2.29
N THR A 72 6.38 -13.85 3.62
CA THR A 72 5.24 -13.51 4.49
C THR A 72 4.94 -12.02 4.54
N ILE A 73 5.82 -11.17 4.02
CA ILE A 73 5.60 -9.72 3.94
C ILE A 73 5.07 -9.37 2.55
N ALA A 74 3.92 -8.71 2.52
CA ALA A 74 3.27 -8.31 1.27
C ALA A 74 3.16 -6.80 1.12
N LEU A 75 3.38 -6.29 -0.10
CA LEU A 75 3.02 -4.93 -0.49
C LEU A 75 1.49 -4.81 -0.54
N SER A 76 0.93 -3.90 0.23
CA SER A 76 -0.52 -3.67 0.28
C SER A 76 -0.99 -2.54 -0.61
N SER A 77 -0.30 -1.41 -0.60
CA SER A 77 -0.62 -0.24 -1.41
C SER A 77 0.60 0.64 -1.61
N ILE A 78 0.54 1.48 -2.64
CA ILE A 78 1.48 2.56 -2.87
C ILE A 78 0.71 3.79 -3.34
N SER A 79 1.17 4.96 -2.94
CA SER A 79 0.63 6.26 -3.35
C SER A 79 1.76 7.26 -3.47
N PHE A 80 1.68 8.16 -4.44
CA PHE A 80 2.70 9.16 -4.71
C PHE A 80 2.24 10.54 -4.25
N SER A 81 3.20 11.40 -3.90
CA SER A 81 2.96 12.81 -3.63
C SER A 81 2.50 13.54 -4.90
N GLU A 82 2.00 14.75 -4.76
CA GLU A 82 1.39 15.50 -5.85
C GLU A 82 2.31 15.72 -7.06
N ASP A 83 3.60 15.93 -6.80
CA ASP A 83 4.60 16.08 -7.86
C ASP A 83 5.31 14.77 -8.24
N GLY A 84 4.99 13.67 -7.56
CA GLY A 84 5.59 12.36 -7.77
C GLY A 84 7.02 12.21 -7.24
N SER A 85 7.53 13.20 -6.49
CA SER A 85 8.89 13.14 -5.93
C SER A 85 9.02 12.20 -4.73
N LEU A 86 7.91 11.88 -4.07
CA LEU A 86 7.83 10.99 -2.93
C LEU A 86 6.85 9.86 -3.20
N ALA A 87 7.11 8.71 -2.61
CA ALA A 87 6.19 7.59 -2.61
C ALA A 87 6.01 7.06 -1.18
N ALA A 88 4.76 6.82 -0.79
CA ALA A 88 4.44 6.13 0.44
C ALA A 88 3.82 4.78 0.12
N TYR A 89 4.37 3.71 0.69
CA TYR A 89 3.84 2.37 0.49
C TYR A 89 3.57 1.67 1.81
N SER A 90 2.57 0.82 1.83
CA SER A 90 2.23 0.04 3.01
C SER A 90 2.53 -1.43 2.82
N ILE A 91 2.99 -2.07 3.89
CA ILE A 91 3.20 -3.51 3.94
C ILE A 91 2.30 -4.15 4.98
N SER A 92 1.96 -5.41 4.76
CA SER A 92 1.35 -6.29 5.76
C SER A 92 2.27 -7.46 6.07
N ARG A 93 2.31 -7.88 7.33
CA ARG A 93 3.12 -9.01 7.78
C ARG A 93 2.21 -10.20 8.09
N SER A 94 2.55 -11.37 7.54
CA SER A 94 1.86 -12.64 7.80
C SER A 94 0.34 -12.58 7.63
N GLY A 95 -0.14 -11.79 6.66
CA GLY A 95 -1.57 -11.63 6.39
C GLY A 95 -2.34 -10.79 7.41
N SER A 96 -1.65 -10.08 8.31
CA SER A 96 -2.29 -9.19 9.27
C SER A 96 -2.98 -8.01 8.58
N ASP A 97 -4.11 -7.56 9.14
CA ASP A 97 -4.76 -6.30 8.76
C ASP A 97 -3.99 -5.06 9.26
N TRP A 98 -3.11 -5.24 10.24
CA TRP A 98 -2.21 -4.19 10.69
C TRP A 98 -1.07 -4.01 9.70
N ARG A 99 -0.80 -2.76 9.36
CA ARG A 99 0.16 -2.36 8.33
C ARG A 99 1.18 -1.40 8.87
N GLU A 100 2.30 -1.33 8.17
CA GLU A 100 3.32 -0.31 8.35
C GLU A 100 3.39 0.52 7.06
N ILE A 101 3.52 1.85 7.19
CA ILE A 101 3.71 2.76 6.03
C ILE A 101 5.16 3.23 6.01
N PHE A 102 5.79 3.08 4.87
CA PHE A 102 7.13 3.55 4.57
C PHE A 102 7.05 4.70 3.59
N VAL A 103 7.86 5.72 3.79
CA VAL A 103 7.98 6.85 2.87
C VAL A 103 9.39 6.88 2.28
N ILE A 104 9.45 6.94 0.96
CA ILE A 104 10.70 6.95 0.22
C ILE A 104 10.76 8.14 -0.73
N ASN A 105 11.96 8.61 -1.02
CA ASN A 105 12.21 9.46 -2.16
C ASN A 105 12.03 8.65 -3.44
N ALA A 106 11.17 9.12 -4.36
CA ALA A 106 10.85 8.36 -5.57
C ALA A 106 12.02 8.32 -6.57
N GLU A 107 12.98 9.25 -6.51
CA GLU A 107 14.16 9.24 -7.37
C GLU A 107 15.23 8.27 -6.85
N THR A 108 15.66 8.46 -5.60
CA THR A 108 16.77 7.69 -5.00
C THR A 108 16.35 6.35 -4.43
N LYS A 109 15.05 6.14 -4.20
CA LYS A 109 14.44 4.98 -3.50
C LYS A 109 14.84 4.89 -2.01
N GLU A 110 15.51 5.90 -1.48
CA GLU A 110 15.92 5.94 -0.08
C GLU A 110 14.73 6.26 0.82
N GLN A 111 14.65 5.56 1.94
CA GLN A 111 13.66 5.84 2.97
C GLN A 111 14.00 7.17 3.65
N ILE A 112 13.01 8.05 3.78
CA ILE A 112 13.23 9.42 4.30
C ILE A 112 12.88 9.59 5.77
N GLU A 113 12.11 8.68 6.34
CA GLU A 113 11.72 8.73 7.76
C GLU A 113 11.44 7.33 8.33
N ALA A 114 11.26 7.25 9.64
CA ALA A 114 10.88 6.00 10.29
C ALA A 114 9.47 5.57 9.85
N PRO A 115 9.21 4.25 9.67
CA PRO A 115 7.91 3.79 9.22
C PRO A 115 6.81 4.07 10.26
N LEU A 116 5.63 4.48 9.78
CA LEU A 116 4.43 4.55 10.59
C LEU A 116 3.93 3.13 10.88
N LYS A 117 3.57 2.87 12.11
CA LYS A 117 3.10 1.57 12.59
C LYS A 117 1.64 1.61 12.99
N ASP A 118 1.08 0.43 13.23
CA ASP A 118 -0.28 0.28 13.75
C ASP A 118 -1.35 0.97 12.88
N VAL A 119 -1.15 0.94 11.56
CA VAL A 119 -2.11 1.41 10.57
C VAL A 119 -3.07 0.27 10.21
N LYS A 120 -4.37 0.56 10.14
CA LYS A 120 -5.37 -0.49 9.83
C LYS A 120 -6.51 0.06 8.99
N PHE A 121 -6.90 -0.71 7.95
CA PHE A 121 -7.96 -0.37 7.00
C PHE A 121 -7.82 1.04 6.41
N SER A 122 -6.62 1.38 5.98
CA SER A 122 -6.23 2.70 5.50
C SER A 122 -5.79 2.68 4.05
N GLY A 123 -6.18 3.71 3.30
CA GLY A 123 -5.43 4.21 2.15
C GLY A 123 -4.35 5.19 2.60
N ILE A 124 -3.63 5.74 1.62
CA ILE A 124 -2.65 6.82 1.81
C ILE A 124 -3.08 7.94 0.87
N SER A 125 -3.47 9.09 1.42
CA SER A 125 -3.97 10.23 0.65
C SER A 125 -3.10 11.45 0.90
N TRP A 126 -2.28 11.82 -0.07
CA TRP A 126 -1.32 12.92 0.04
C TRP A 126 -1.98 14.29 0.09
N LEU A 127 -1.37 15.21 0.81
CA LEU A 127 -1.66 16.65 0.80
C LEU A 127 -0.42 17.38 0.29
N GLY A 128 -0.37 17.59 -1.02
CA GLY A 128 0.83 18.06 -1.69
C GLY A 128 2.02 17.12 -1.44
N ASN A 129 3.17 17.70 -1.05
CA ASN A 129 4.38 16.97 -0.67
C ASN A 129 4.68 17.10 0.84
N ASN A 130 3.73 17.65 1.63
CA ASN A 130 3.98 17.97 3.04
C ASN A 130 3.63 16.84 3.99
N GLY A 131 2.78 15.90 3.55
CA GLY A 131 2.29 14.82 4.37
C GLY A 131 1.09 14.14 3.76
N PHE A 132 0.48 13.21 4.49
CA PHE A 132 -0.64 12.43 4.01
C PHE A 132 -1.60 12.06 5.13
N PHE A 133 -2.83 11.78 4.71
CA PHE A 133 -3.85 11.24 5.60
C PHE A 133 -3.78 9.72 5.60
N TYR A 134 -3.95 9.15 6.77
CA TYR A 134 -4.10 7.71 6.98
C TYR A 134 -5.09 7.42 8.09
N SER A 135 -5.59 6.20 8.12
CA SER A 135 -6.56 5.78 9.14
C SER A 135 -6.00 4.68 10.01
N SER A 136 -6.44 4.64 11.24
CA SER A 136 -6.13 3.56 12.16
C SER A 136 -7.21 3.39 13.23
N TYR A 137 -6.98 2.43 14.11
CA TYR A 137 -7.76 2.18 15.32
C TYR A 137 -6.85 2.26 16.54
N ASP A 138 -7.44 2.37 17.72
CA ASP A 138 -6.70 2.13 18.94
C ASP A 138 -6.26 0.67 18.97
N LYS A 139 -4.96 0.44 19.17
CA LYS A 139 -4.42 -0.91 19.22
C LYS A 139 -4.88 -1.59 20.51
N PRO A 140 -5.53 -2.75 20.44
CA PRO A 140 -5.96 -3.45 21.64
C PRO A 140 -4.78 -3.96 22.45
N GLU A 141 -4.91 -3.98 23.78
CA GLU A 141 -3.88 -4.50 24.69
C GLU A 141 -3.79 -6.04 24.69
N GLY A 142 -4.70 -6.74 24.01
CA GLY A 142 -4.79 -8.20 23.94
C GLY A 142 -4.35 -8.80 22.62
N SER A 143 -5.16 -9.73 22.11
CA SER A 143 -4.88 -10.39 20.82
C SER A 143 -5.19 -9.46 19.64
N GLU A 144 -4.18 -9.03 18.93
CA GLU A 144 -4.30 -8.17 17.74
C GLU A 144 -5.20 -8.76 16.64
N LEU A 145 -5.36 -10.09 16.61
CA LEU A 145 -6.10 -10.81 15.58
C LEU A 145 -7.57 -11.07 15.94
N SER A 146 -7.93 -11.05 17.20
CA SER A 146 -9.25 -11.51 17.68
C SER A 146 -10.08 -10.41 18.36
N GLU A 147 -9.50 -9.27 18.71
CA GLU A 147 -10.24 -8.19 19.34
C GLU A 147 -10.97 -7.30 18.34
N ILE A 148 -12.14 -6.84 18.76
CA ILE A 148 -12.96 -5.91 17.96
C ILE A 148 -12.30 -4.53 17.99
N THR A 149 -12.08 -3.97 16.81
CA THR A 149 -11.63 -2.59 16.62
C THR A 149 -12.83 -1.74 16.24
N ASP A 150 -13.24 -0.80 17.10
CA ASP A 150 -14.48 -0.03 16.94
C ASP A 150 -14.30 1.50 16.85
N THR A 151 -13.11 2.00 17.19
CA THR A 151 -12.82 3.44 17.18
C THR A 151 -11.94 3.81 15.99
N HIS A 152 -12.52 3.87 14.80
CA HIS A 152 -11.78 4.32 13.61
C HIS A 152 -11.44 5.80 13.69
N LYS A 153 -10.20 6.13 13.36
CA LYS A 153 -9.65 7.49 13.42
C LYS A 153 -8.91 7.81 12.13
N LEU A 154 -9.06 9.04 11.67
CA LEU A 154 -8.33 9.61 10.55
C LEU A 154 -7.26 10.55 11.10
N TYR A 155 -6.01 10.33 10.74
CA TYR A 155 -4.86 11.12 11.12
C TYR A 155 -4.25 11.82 9.91
N PHE A 156 -3.58 12.94 10.18
CA PHE A 156 -2.68 13.57 9.24
C PHE A 156 -1.25 13.43 9.77
N HIS A 157 -0.41 12.78 8.98
CA HIS A 157 1.02 12.68 9.22
C HIS A 157 1.75 13.75 8.42
N LYS A 158 2.53 14.57 9.11
CA LYS A 158 3.38 15.57 8.49
C LYS A 158 4.80 15.02 8.37
N LEU A 159 5.35 15.02 7.17
CA LEU A 159 6.69 14.49 6.91
C LEU A 159 7.75 15.14 7.79
N GLY A 160 8.67 14.32 8.27
CA GLY A 160 9.75 14.73 9.18
C GLY A 160 9.34 14.86 10.65
N GLU A 161 8.08 14.64 10.97
CA GLU A 161 7.61 14.59 12.37
C GLU A 161 7.47 13.14 12.86
N LEU A 162 7.44 12.96 14.18
CA LEU A 162 7.22 11.63 14.75
C LEU A 162 5.73 11.29 14.71
N GLN A 163 5.37 10.05 14.37
CA GLN A 163 3.98 9.56 14.32
C GLN A 163 3.14 9.90 15.57
N LYS A 164 3.75 9.91 16.75
CA LYS A 164 3.05 10.27 18.01
C LYS A 164 2.52 11.71 18.02
N ASN A 165 3.02 12.58 17.13
CA ASN A 165 2.60 13.96 16.99
C ASN A 165 1.53 14.15 15.91
N ASP A 166 1.11 13.06 15.25
CA ASP A 166 0.11 13.12 14.18
C ASP A 166 -1.20 13.70 14.67
N SER A 167 -1.74 14.59 13.87
CA SER A 167 -2.98 15.28 14.20
C SER A 167 -4.18 14.36 13.95
N LEU A 168 -5.01 14.15 14.96
CA LEU A 168 -6.32 13.54 14.78
C LEU A 168 -7.22 14.52 14.00
N VAL A 169 -7.59 14.14 12.78
CA VAL A 169 -8.42 14.97 11.90
C VAL A 169 -9.89 14.68 12.11
N PHE A 170 -10.24 13.40 12.23
CA PHE A 170 -11.63 12.98 12.40
C PHE A 170 -11.74 11.60 13.07
N GLY A 171 -12.88 11.34 13.71
CA GLY A 171 -13.16 10.05 14.34
C GLY A 171 -12.94 10.05 15.86
N GLY A 172 -13.03 8.87 16.44
CA GLY A 172 -12.90 8.67 17.88
C GLY A 172 -14.17 8.18 18.55
N LYS A 173 -14.24 8.29 19.90
CA LYS A 173 -15.27 7.64 20.73
C LYS A 173 -16.72 8.00 20.39
N ASP A 174 -16.96 9.23 19.95
CA ASP A 174 -18.32 9.71 19.64
C ASP A 174 -18.82 9.22 18.26
N LEU A 175 -17.94 8.66 17.46
CA LEU A 175 -18.19 8.22 16.07
C LEU A 175 -17.77 6.76 15.83
N GLN A 176 -17.87 5.92 16.84
CA GLN A 176 -17.33 4.54 16.87
C GLN A 176 -17.80 3.62 15.74
N LYS A 177 -18.99 3.87 15.17
CA LYS A 177 -19.60 2.97 14.18
C LYS A 177 -19.23 3.27 12.73
N PHE A 178 -18.44 4.30 12.47
CA PHE A 178 -18.12 4.73 11.12
C PHE A 178 -16.71 4.32 10.70
N ARG A 179 -16.56 4.01 9.42
CA ARG A 179 -15.25 3.89 8.76
C ARG A 179 -15.05 5.11 7.89
N TYR A 180 -13.88 5.71 7.97
CA TYR A 180 -13.53 6.90 7.21
C TYR A 180 -12.59 6.54 6.08
N VAL A 181 -12.84 7.12 4.91
CA VAL A 181 -11.97 7.02 3.74
C VAL A 181 -11.61 8.44 3.35
N SER A 182 -10.34 8.72 3.20
CA SER A 182 -9.85 9.99 2.69
C SER A 182 -9.47 9.84 1.22
N TYR A 183 -9.86 10.83 0.42
CA TYR A 183 -9.42 10.99 -0.96
C TYR A 183 -8.93 12.41 -1.13
N THR A 184 -7.79 12.55 -1.80
CA THR A 184 -7.32 13.85 -2.27
C THR A 184 -7.45 13.88 -3.79
N HIS A 185 -8.08 14.92 -4.32
CA HIS A 185 -8.22 15.14 -5.75
C HIS A 185 -7.15 16.14 -6.19
N LEU A 186 -6.26 15.72 -7.07
CA LEU A 186 -5.22 16.58 -7.65
C LEU A 186 -5.78 17.64 -8.61
N ARG A 187 -7.04 17.50 -9.05
CA ARG A 187 -7.79 18.50 -9.82
C ARG A 187 -9.25 18.43 -9.43
N ALA A 188 -9.73 19.41 -8.69
CA ALA A 188 -11.15 19.71 -8.65
C ALA A 188 -11.55 20.28 -10.01
N HIS A 189 -12.01 19.44 -10.93
CA HIS A 189 -12.98 19.90 -11.89
C HIS A 189 -14.25 20.15 -11.10
N GLU A 190 -14.69 21.41 -11.07
CA GLU A 190 -15.95 21.80 -10.46
C GLU A 190 -17.08 20.95 -11.09
N THR A 191 -17.41 19.87 -10.41
CA THR A 191 -18.71 19.25 -10.63
C THR A 191 -19.64 19.92 -9.64
N HIS A 192 -20.57 20.71 -10.16
CA HIS A 192 -21.67 21.25 -9.38
C HIS A 192 -22.34 20.13 -8.61
N THR A 193 -22.12 20.09 -7.32
CA THR A 193 -22.82 19.20 -6.39
C THR A 193 -24.18 19.78 -6.13
N ASN A 194 -25.21 19.22 -6.74
CA ASN A 194 -26.55 19.33 -6.22
C ASN A 194 -26.61 18.46 -4.96
N LEU A 195 -26.43 19.07 -3.80
CA LEU A 195 -26.84 18.51 -2.52
C LEU A 195 -28.37 18.56 -2.47
N VAL A 196 -28.98 17.39 -2.48
CA VAL A 196 -30.37 17.21 -2.09
C VAL A 196 -30.36 16.59 -0.69
#